data_b80cad575e6c8f8d2635219e5f4f06f8
#
_entry.id   b80cad575e6c8f8d2635219e5f4f06f8
#
_cell.length_a   1.000
_cell.length_b   1.000
_cell.length_c   1.000
_cell.angle_alpha   90.00
_cell.angle_beta   90.00
_cell.angle_gamma   90.00
#
_symmetry.space_group_name_H-M   'P 1'
#
loop_
_entity.id
_entity.type
_entity.pdbx_description
1 polymer ?
#
loop_
_entity_poly.entity_id
_entity_poly.type
_entity_poly.pdbx_seq_one_letter_code
_entity_poly.pdbx_strand_id
1 'polypeptide(L)'
;MSRFALAALAALGIAGIAMAQGMPKPTTQVDRPNATGGEKLYVDHCAMCHGPNGMGTGLLGRRVEPALLEQRDNLNAQYVIMAARRGIGNMPPITRGEVSDADLKQIADYLAAGPHGGKP
;
A
#
# COMPACT_ATOMS: atom_id res chain seq x y z
N MET A 1 46.19 -22.58 36.77
CA MET A 1 45.93 -22.93 35.36
C MET A 1 44.44 -23.12 35.24
N SER A 2 43.81 -22.31 34.87
CA SER A 2 43.35 -21.34 33.92
C SER A 2 41.83 -21.48 33.85
N ARG A 3 41.13 -20.75 34.72
CA ARG A 3 39.64 -20.63 34.73
C ARG A 3 39.13 -19.52 33.79
N PHE A 4 40.00 -18.93 32.98
CA PHE A 4 39.73 -17.80 32.11
C PHE A 4 39.50 -18.15 30.64
N ALA A 5 39.62 -19.42 30.25
CA ALA A 5 39.49 -19.82 28.84
C ALA A 5 38.09 -20.23 28.40
N LEU A 6 37.11 -20.33 29.31
CA LEU A 6 35.73 -20.77 28.98
C LEU A 6 34.73 -19.63 28.84
N ALA A 7 35.10 -18.39 29.15
CA ALA A 7 34.19 -17.25 29.05
C ALA A 7 34.19 -16.54 27.66
N ALA A 8 35.14 -16.86 26.79
CA ALA A 8 35.28 -16.15 25.50
C ALA A 8 34.48 -16.78 24.32
N LEU A 9 33.89 -17.95 24.50
CA LEU A 9 33.16 -18.66 23.43
C LEU A 9 31.64 -18.45 23.45
N ALA A 10 31.11 -17.82 24.51
CA ALA A 10 29.65 -17.57 24.61
C ALA A 10 29.18 -16.25 23.96
N ALA A 11 30.10 -15.37 23.56
CA ALA A 11 29.74 -14.03 23.03
C ALA A 11 29.59 -13.95 21.49
N LEU A 12 29.87 -15.01 20.74
CA LEU A 12 29.80 -15.02 19.28
C LEU A 12 28.49 -15.60 18.72
N GLY A 13 27.54 -15.99 19.56
CA GLY A 13 26.32 -16.71 19.14
C GLY A 13 25.05 -15.85 18.91
N ILE A 14 25.08 -14.53 19.16
CA ILE A 14 23.83 -13.73 19.16
C ILE A 14 23.72 -12.75 17.97
N ALA A 15 24.69 -12.69 17.08
CA ALA A 15 24.68 -11.73 15.96
C ALA A 15 23.98 -12.23 14.69
N GLY A 16 23.26 -13.35 14.70
CA GLY A 16 22.80 -14.01 13.49
C GLY A 16 21.28 -14.05 13.24
N ILE A 17 20.41 -13.39 14.06
CA ILE A 17 18.95 -13.56 13.92
C ILE A 17 18.22 -12.29 13.43
N ALA A 18 18.89 -11.28 12.93
CA ALA A 18 18.28 -9.98 12.63
C ALA A 18 17.93 -9.72 11.15
N MET A 19 17.89 -10.70 10.24
CA MET A 19 17.69 -10.45 8.82
C MET A 19 16.68 -11.38 8.11
N ALA A 20 15.57 -11.70 8.76
CA ALA A 20 14.43 -12.33 8.08
C ALA A 20 13.19 -11.47 8.17
N GLN A 21 13.32 -10.16 8.01
CA GLN A 21 12.18 -9.32 7.72
C GLN A 21 11.93 -9.46 6.21
N GLY A 22 10.93 -10.27 5.86
CA GLY A 22 10.51 -10.43 4.47
C GLY A 22 10.22 -9.07 3.84
N MET A 23 10.44 -8.96 2.53
CA MET A 23 10.10 -7.75 1.80
C MET A 23 8.63 -7.38 2.05
N PRO A 24 8.30 -6.08 2.20
CA PRO A 24 6.93 -5.64 2.33
C PRO A 24 6.07 -6.19 1.20
N LYS A 25 4.97 -6.84 1.53
CA LYS A 25 4.06 -7.40 0.52
C LYS A 25 3.05 -6.35 0.10
N PRO A 26 2.69 -6.27 -1.19
CA PRO A 26 1.57 -5.45 -1.63
C PRO A 26 0.26 -6.02 -1.09
N THR A 27 -0.74 -5.17 -0.86
CA THR A 27 -2.10 -5.59 -0.55
C THR A 27 -2.74 -6.24 -1.77
N THR A 28 -3.32 -7.41 -1.59
CA THR A 28 -3.97 -8.21 -2.63
C THR A 28 -5.35 -8.68 -2.19
N GLN A 29 -6.11 -9.30 -3.08
CA GLN A 29 -7.41 -9.92 -2.74
C GLN A 29 -7.28 -11.02 -1.67
N VAL A 30 -6.13 -11.65 -1.56
CA VAL A 30 -5.88 -12.66 -0.50
C VAL A 30 -5.92 -12.00 0.88
N ASP A 31 -5.48 -10.76 0.99
CA ASP A 31 -5.49 -10.00 2.24
C ASP A 31 -6.89 -9.45 2.57
N ARG A 32 -7.75 -9.33 1.56
CA ARG A 32 -9.13 -8.82 1.67
C ARG A 32 -10.13 -9.74 0.95
N PRO A 33 -10.31 -10.99 1.40
CA PRO A 33 -11.12 -11.98 0.68
C PRO A 33 -12.62 -11.62 0.59
N ASN A 34 -13.08 -10.73 1.46
CA ASN A 34 -14.48 -10.28 1.50
C ASN A 34 -14.70 -8.93 0.78
N ALA A 35 -13.68 -8.35 0.15
CA ALA A 35 -13.82 -7.11 -0.59
C ALA A 35 -14.77 -7.30 -1.79
N THR A 36 -15.67 -6.34 -1.99
CA THR A 36 -16.65 -6.34 -3.08
C THR A 36 -16.73 -4.95 -3.73
N GLY A 37 -17.32 -4.88 -4.92
CA GLY A 37 -17.56 -3.61 -5.61
C GLY A 37 -16.30 -2.76 -5.74
N GLY A 38 -16.40 -1.48 -5.40
CA GLY A 38 -15.31 -0.52 -5.54
C GLY A 38 -14.06 -0.86 -4.71
N GLU A 39 -14.24 -1.45 -3.52
CA GLU A 39 -13.11 -1.90 -2.71
C GLU A 39 -12.33 -3.00 -3.42
N LYS A 40 -13.02 -4.02 -3.94
CA LYS A 40 -12.38 -5.10 -4.69
C LYS A 40 -11.60 -4.57 -5.88
N LEU A 41 -12.23 -3.68 -6.67
CA LEU A 41 -11.60 -3.07 -7.83
C LEU A 41 -10.40 -2.20 -7.44
N TYR A 42 -10.49 -1.47 -6.32
CA TYR A 42 -9.36 -0.71 -5.79
C TYR A 42 -8.17 -1.64 -5.44
N VAL A 43 -8.44 -2.75 -4.78
CA VAL A 43 -7.39 -3.72 -4.43
C VAL A 43 -6.75 -4.30 -5.69
N ASP A 44 -7.56 -4.65 -6.69
CA ASP A 44 -7.07 -5.26 -7.94
C ASP A 44 -6.22 -4.30 -8.79
N HIS A 45 -6.57 -3.03 -8.83
CA HIS A 45 -5.99 -2.08 -9.79
C HIS A 45 -5.11 -0.99 -9.18
N CYS A 46 -5.31 -0.66 -7.91
CA CYS A 46 -4.69 0.52 -7.29
C CYS A 46 -3.80 0.20 -6.10
N ALA A 47 -4.16 -0.80 -5.29
CA ALA A 47 -3.53 -1.05 -4.00
C ALA A 47 -2.06 -1.48 -4.11
N MET A 48 -1.62 -2.03 -5.25
CA MET A 48 -0.20 -2.35 -5.46
C MET A 48 0.68 -1.10 -5.30
N CYS A 49 0.22 0.04 -5.81
CA CYS A 49 0.93 1.32 -5.69
C CYS A 49 0.43 2.18 -4.52
N HIS A 50 -0.86 2.10 -4.17
CA HIS A 50 -1.51 2.95 -3.18
C HIS A 50 -1.87 2.25 -1.87
N GLY A 51 -1.51 0.99 -1.70
CA GLY A 51 -1.60 0.29 -0.42
C GLY A 51 -0.48 0.71 0.56
N PRO A 52 -0.49 0.16 1.79
CA PRO A 52 0.43 0.55 2.87
C PRO A 52 1.91 0.48 2.50
N ASN A 53 2.30 -0.49 1.69
CA ASN A 53 3.69 -0.71 1.25
C ASN A 53 3.92 -0.27 -0.20
N GLY A 54 2.96 0.41 -0.81
CA GLY A 54 3.03 0.82 -2.20
C GLY A 54 3.95 2.02 -2.44
N MET A 55 4.60 2.02 -3.58
CA MET A 55 5.48 3.12 -4.01
C MET A 55 4.72 4.45 -4.10
N GLY A 56 3.49 4.44 -4.59
CA GLY A 56 2.63 5.62 -4.69
C GLY A 56 2.34 6.22 -3.32
N THR A 57 2.03 5.38 -2.32
CA THR A 57 1.86 5.81 -0.93
C THR A 57 3.14 6.42 -0.37
N GLY A 58 4.29 5.80 -0.62
CA GLY A 58 5.58 6.33 -0.18
C GLY A 58 5.92 7.69 -0.80
N LEU A 59 5.59 7.91 -2.07
CA LEU A 59 5.79 9.19 -2.74
C LEU A 59 4.79 10.26 -2.25
N LEU A 60 3.52 9.90 -2.05
CA LEU A 60 2.51 10.79 -1.51
C LEU A 60 2.84 11.23 -0.09
N GLY A 61 3.35 10.33 0.76
CA GLY A 61 3.74 10.63 2.15
C GLY A 61 4.81 11.70 2.32
N ARG A 62 5.49 12.07 1.23
CA ARG A 62 6.42 13.21 1.23
C ARG A 62 5.72 14.57 1.12
N ARG A 63 4.44 14.60 0.81
CA ARG A 63 3.69 15.83 0.46
C ARG A 63 2.35 15.97 1.17
N VAL A 64 1.72 14.84 1.50
CA VAL A 64 0.36 14.82 2.08
C VAL A 64 0.26 13.80 3.21
N GLU A 65 -0.59 14.11 4.19
CA GLU A 65 -0.94 13.24 5.30
C GLU A 65 -2.47 13.25 5.47
N PRO A 66 -3.11 12.08 5.55
CA PRO A 66 -2.55 10.74 5.37
C PRO A 66 -2.20 10.45 3.91
N ALA A 67 -1.14 9.64 3.69
CA ALA A 67 -0.69 9.25 2.37
C ALA A 67 -1.54 8.13 1.75
N LEU A 68 -2.11 7.26 2.59
CA LEU A 68 -3.01 6.20 2.13
C LEU A 68 -4.31 6.80 1.62
N LEU A 69 -4.65 6.52 0.36
CA LEU A 69 -5.87 7.04 -0.26
C LEU A 69 -7.12 6.64 0.51
N GLU A 70 -7.17 5.42 1.02
CA GLU A 70 -8.30 4.90 1.78
C GLU A 70 -8.50 5.59 3.15
N GLN A 71 -7.49 6.25 3.69
CA GLN A 71 -7.57 6.99 4.95
C GLN A 71 -7.92 8.48 4.77
N ARG A 72 -8.03 8.92 3.53
CA ARG A 72 -8.31 10.33 3.24
C ARG A 72 -9.80 10.64 3.30
N ASP A 73 -10.12 11.78 3.89
CA ASP A 73 -11.49 12.32 3.99
C ASP A 73 -11.79 13.41 2.94
N ASN A 74 -10.80 13.78 2.15
CA ASN A 74 -10.86 14.91 1.20
C ASN A 74 -10.82 14.50 -0.27
N LEU A 75 -11.01 13.21 -0.57
CA LEU A 75 -11.12 12.74 -1.95
C LEU A 75 -12.56 12.88 -2.46
N ASN A 76 -12.71 13.35 -3.69
CA ASN A 76 -13.97 13.27 -4.39
C ASN A 76 -13.82 12.44 -5.67
N ALA A 77 -14.93 11.84 -6.12
CA ALA A 77 -14.91 10.90 -7.23
C ALA A 77 -14.40 11.52 -8.54
N GLN A 78 -14.74 12.77 -8.82
CA GLN A 78 -14.30 13.46 -10.04
C GLN A 78 -12.78 13.66 -10.06
N TYR A 79 -12.22 14.03 -8.91
CA TYR A 79 -10.76 14.18 -8.78
C TYR A 79 -10.05 12.83 -8.98
N VAL A 80 -10.57 11.76 -8.37
CA VAL A 80 -10.00 10.40 -8.52
C VAL A 80 -10.00 9.97 -9.99
N ILE A 81 -11.13 10.16 -10.68
CA ILE A 81 -11.26 9.82 -12.12
C ILE A 81 -10.27 10.65 -12.96
N MET A 82 -10.20 11.95 -12.73
CA MET A 82 -9.29 12.84 -13.44
C MET A 82 -7.83 12.43 -13.20
N ALA A 83 -7.45 12.19 -11.95
CA ALA A 83 -6.10 11.79 -11.58
C ALA A 83 -5.70 10.46 -12.24
N ALA A 84 -6.59 9.47 -12.21
CA ALA A 84 -6.34 8.19 -12.86
C ALA A 84 -6.21 8.32 -14.38
N ARG A 85 -7.09 9.08 -15.05
CA ARG A 85 -7.10 9.21 -16.51
C ARG A 85 -5.96 10.06 -17.07
N ARG A 86 -5.51 11.08 -16.33
CA ARG A 86 -4.44 11.97 -16.77
C ARG A 86 -3.06 11.60 -16.23
N GLY A 87 -3.03 10.87 -15.13
CA GLY A 87 -1.83 10.72 -14.33
C GLY A 87 -1.50 11.99 -13.55
N ILE A 88 -0.72 11.86 -12.48
CA ILE A 88 -0.22 13.00 -11.68
C ILE A 88 1.22 12.70 -11.26
N GLY A 89 2.15 13.57 -11.63
CA GLY A 89 3.55 13.41 -11.27
C GLY A 89 4.11 12.08 -11.79
N ASN A 90 4.51 11.19 -10.90
CA ASN A 90 5.05 9.88 -11.27
C ASN A 90 3.96 8.82 -11.50
N MET A 91 2.70 9.12 -11.24
CA MET A 91 1.58 8.24 -11.54
C MET A 91 1.27 8.30 -13.03
N PRO A 92 1.40 7.20 -13.78
CA PRO A 92 1.04 7.20 -15.19
C PRO A 92 -0.47 7.27 -15.39
N PRO A 93 -0.95 7.72 -16.58
CA PRO A 93 -2.35 7.60 -16.95
C PRO A 93 -2.79 6.14 -17.00
N ILE A 94 -3.94 5.85 -16.41
CA ILE A 94 -4.59 4.54 -16.47
C ILE A 94 -5.56 4.54 -17.66
N THR A 95 -5.35 3.65 -18.61
CA THR A 95 -6.16 3.59 -19.82
C THR A 95 -7.49 2.88 -19.60
N ARG A 96 -8.44 3.07 -20.53
CA ARG A 96 -9.71 2.34 -20.51
C ARG A 96 -9.56 0.83 -20.77
N GLY A 97 -8.46 0.42 -21.36
CA GLY A 97 -8.12 -0.99 -21.52
C GLY A 97 -7.64 -1.65 -20.24
N GLU A 98 -7.07 -0.89 -19.32
CA GLU A 98 -6.63 -1.38 -18.01
C GLU A 98 -7.77 -1.36 -16.99
N VAL A 99 -8.53 -0.26 -16.94
CA VAL A 99 -9.69 -0.10 -16.04
C VAL A 99 -10.81 0.59 -16.81
N SER A 100 -11.95 -0.08 -16.95
CA SER A 100 -13.11 0.49 -17.65
C SER A 100 -13.63 1.77 -16.96
N ASP A 101 -14.39 2.60 -17.66
CA ASP A 101 -15.00 3.79 -17.05
C ASP A 101 -15.97 3.42 -15.92
N ALA A 102 -16.69 2.30 -16.07
CA ALA A 102 -17.61 1.79 -15.05
C ALA A 102 -16.86 1.33 -13.78
N ASP A 103 -15.75 0.61 -13.95
CA ASP A 103 -14.94 0.14 -12.83
C ASP A 103 -14.22 1.31 -12.15
N LEU A 104 -13.67 2.23 -12.92
CA LEU A 104 -13.03 3.42 -12.36
C LEU A 104 -14.03 4.28 -11.57
N LYS A 105 -15.28 4.37 -12.04
CA LYS A 105 -16.32 5.06 -11.28
C LYS A 105 -16.56 4.39 -9.92
N GLN A 106 -16.64 3.06 -9.87
CA GLN A 106 -16.82 2.33 -8.61
C GLN A 106 -15.63 2.54 -7.67
N ILE A 107 -14.40 2.51 -8.18
CA ILE A 107 -13.19 2.83 -7.40
C ILE A 107 -13.26 4.25 -6.85
N ALA A 108 -13.63 5.20 -7.69
CA ALA A 108 -13.72 6.61 -7.30
C ALA A 108 -14.78 6.86 -6.25
N ASP A 109 -15.96 6.26 -6.40
CA ASP A 109 -17.05 6.34 -5.43
C ASP A 109 -16.65 5.71 -4.09
N TYR A 110 -15.94 4.56 -4.13
CA TYR A 110 -15.40 3.92 -2.93
C TYR A 110 -14.44 4.85 -2.20
N LEU A 111 -13.45 5.40 -2.87
CA LEU A 111 -12.48 6.32 -2.24
C LEU A 111 -13.13 7.61 -1.73
N ALA A 112 -14.12 8.15 -2.46
CA ALA A 112 -14.83 9.35 -2.05
C ALA A 112 -15.74 9.13 -0.83
N ALA A 113 -16.16 7.89 -0.57
CA ALA A 113 -16.94 7.52 0.62
C ALA A 113 -16.10 7.37 1.88
N GLY A 114 -14.76 7.47 1.77
CA GLY A 114 -13.85 7.33 2.91
C GLY A 114 -13.97 8.46 3.94
N PRO A 115 -13.16 8.41 5.02
CA PRO A 115 -12.06 7.47 5.20
C PRO A 115 -12.53 6.05 5.51
N HIS A 116 -11.87 5.10 4.89
CA HIS A 116 -12.03 3.70 5.23
C HIS A 116 -11.02 3.36 6.31
N GLY A 117 -11.46 2.72 7.38
CA GLY A 117 -10.59 2.29 8.45
C GLY A 117 -9.55 1.30 7.93
N GLY A 118 -8.48 1.82 7.38
CA GLY A 118 -7.36 1.03 6.93
C GLY A 118 -6.68 0.39 8.12
N LYS A 119 -7.11 -0.81 8.48
CA LYS A 119 -6.21 -1.70 9.23
C LYS A 119 -5.32 -2.38 8.20
N PRO A 120 -4.00 -2.36 8.45
CA PRO A 120 -3.07 -3.16 7.68
C PRO A 120 -3.43 -4.63 7.78
#